data_e2ee14f399b881cd7ab86c927cfe2914
#
_entry.id   e2ee14f399b881cd7ab86c927cfe2914
#
_cell.length_a   1.000
_cell.length_b   1.000
_cell.length_c   1.000
_cell.angle_alpha   90.00
_cell.angle_beta   90.00
_cell.angle_gamma   90.00
#
_symmetry.space_group_name_H-M   'P 1'
#
loop_
_entity.id
_entity.type
_entity.pdbx_description
1 polymer ?
#
loop_
_entity_poly.entity_id
_entity_poly.type
_entity_poly.pdbx_seq_one_letter_code
_entity_poly.pdbx_strand_id
1 'polypeptide(L)'
;IMWSGSISHIGLTGLGADGDWSNHQLGMAISAVYDSTHGATLTAVWGSWARYVLETDIARFADYGAKVFGLSGDDKEVALSAIAKTEEFFKAIGMPLTLTELLGHKPSEEEIADIVRECTFNHSRSIGRLRTLAKADIKKIYEMAV
;
A
#
# COMPACT_ATOMS: atom_id res chain seq x y z
N ILE A 1 4.05 18.99 10.14
CA ILE A 1 3.75 18.04 9.05
C ILE A 1 4.77 18.14 7.94
N MET A 2 4.97 19.30 7.29
CA MET A 2 5.91 19.46 6.15
C MET A 2 7.35 19.04 6.51
N TRP A 3 7.89 19.46 7.65
CA TRP A 3 9.24 19.10 8.08
C TRP A 3 9.38 17.58 8.31
N SER A 4 8.41 16.96 9.00
CA SER A 4 8.41 15.52 9.23
C SER A 4 8.32 14.73 7.92
N GLY A 5 7.50 15.21 6.97
CA GLY A 5 7.41 14.62 5.63
C GLY A 5 8.73 14.72 4.86
N SER A 6 9.40 15.86 4.92
CA SER A 6 10.72 16.04 4.27
C SER A 6 11.78 15.10 4.87
N ILE A 7 11.85 14.99 6.20
CA ILE A 7 12.78 14.09 6.89
C ILE A 7 12.51 12.61 6.49
N SER A 8 11.25 12.22 6.42
CA SER A 8 10.87 10.88 5.97
C SER A 8 11.26 10.64 4.51
N HIS A 9 10.98 11.61 3.64
CA HIS A 9 11.23 11.48 2.20
C HIS A 9 12.72 11.39 1.84
N ILE A 10 13.59 12.10 2.55
CA ILE A 10 15.05 12.00 2.35
C ILE A 10 15.67 10.75 3.00
N GLY A 11 14.86 9.86 3.57
CA GLY A 11 15.30 8.58 4.14
C GLY A 11 15.89 8.65 5.54
N LEU A 12 15.86 9.81 6.21
CA LEU A 12 16.45 9.97 7.54
C LEU A 12 15.77 9.10 8.60
N THR A 13 14.47 8.84 8.45
CA THR A 13 13.70 7.96 9.34
C THR A 13 13.91 6.46 9.06
N GLY A 14 14.57 6.12 7.97
CA GLY A 14 14.86 4.74 7.54
C GLY A 14 16.33 4.35 7.67
N LEU A 15 17.15 5.14 8.39
CA LEU A 15 18.57 4.84 8.57
C LEU A 15 18.77 3.46 9.21
N GLY A 16 19.65 2.65 8.59
CA GLY A 16 19.97 1.30 9.06
C GLY A 16 18.99 0.21 8.62
N ALA A 17 17.97 0.55 7.84
CA ALA A 17 17.03 -0.41 7.27
C ALA A 17 16.74 -0.10 5.81
N ASP A 18 16.57 -1.14 5.02
CA ASP A 18 16.08 -1.02 3.63
C ASP A 18 14.55 -0.96 3.64
N GLY A 19 13.97 0.12 3.10
CA GLY A 19 12.53 0.28 2.99
C GLY A 19 11.90 -0.70 1.98
N ASP A 20 10.67 -1.11 2.24
CA ASP A 20 9.82 -1.73 1.22
C ASP A 20 9.11 -0.64 0.42
N TRP A 21 9.29 -0.65 -0.88
CA TRP A 21 8.71 0.31 -1.80
C TRP A 21 7.57 -0.27 -2.62
N SER A 22 7.09 -1.48 -2.30
CA SER A 22 6.09 -2.16 -3.13
C SER A 22 4.76 -1.42 -3.20
N ASN A 23 4.23 -0.91 -2.08
CA ASN A 23 3.02 -0.08 -2.13
C ASN A 23 3.22 1.18 -2.98
N HIS A 24 4.39 1.82 -2.90
CA HIS A 24 4.73 2.98 -3.72
C HIS A 24 4.75 2.61 -5.21
N GLN A 25 5.34 1.48 -5.58
CA GLN A 25 5.40 0.99 -6.96
C GLN A 25 4.02 0.61 -7.50
N LEU A 26 3.15 0.03 -6.66
CA LEU A 26 1.74 -0.23 -7.00
C LEU A 26 1.01 1.10 -7.31
N GLY A 27 1.13 2.10 -6.43
CA GLY A 27 0.52 3.42 -6.65
C GLY A 27 1.07 4.14 -7.88
N MET A 28 2.37 4.07 -8.14
CA MET A 28 2.99 4.67 -9.34
C MET A 28 2.40 4.11 -10.63
N ALA A 29 2.18 2.80 -10.72
CA ALA A 29 1.59 2.18 -11.90
C ALA A 29 0.16 2.69 -12.18
N ILE A 30 -0.64 2.88 -11.12
CA ILE A 30 -1.97 3.48 -11.26
C ILE A 30 -1.88 4.92 -11.76
N SER A 31 -0.96 5.72 -11.18
CA SER A 31 -0.74 7.11 -11.63
C SER A 31 -0.34 7.18 -13.09
N ALA A 32 0.51 6.25 -13.55
CA ALA A 32 0.97 6.20 -14.94
C ALA A 32 -0.16 5.88 -15.93
N VAL A 33 -1.10 5.00 -15.55
CA VAL A 33 -2.22 4.59 -16.42
C VAL A 33 -3.35 5.62 -16.43
N TYR A 34 -3.66 6.24 -15.27
CA TYR A 34 -4.86 7.07 -15.10
C TYR A 34 -4.58 8.55 -14.84
N ASP A 35 -3.32 8.99 -14.85
CA ASP A 35 -2.93 10.38 -14.51
C ASP A 35 -3.52 10.83 -13.15
N SER A 36 -3.64 9.91 -12.21
CA SER A 36 -4.24 10.14 -10.90
C SER A 36 -3.23 10.71 -9.92
N THR A 37 -3.70 11.53 -8.97
CA THR A 37 -2.86 12.11 -7.91
C THR A 37 -2.16 11.01 -7.12
N HIS A 38 -0.82 11.06 -7.08
CA HIS A 38 0.02 9.98 -6.54
C HIS A 38 -0.32 9.61 -5.08
N GLY A 39 -0.58 10.61 -4.21
CA GLY A 39 -0.98 10.33 -2.83
C GLY A 39 -2.28 9.53 -2.74
N ALA A 40 -3.26 9.81 -3.60
CA ALA A 40 -4.52 9.09 -3.65
C ALA A 40 -4.35 7.66 -4.18
N THR A 41 -3.45 7.42 -5.16
CA THR A 41 -3.17 6.07 -5.63
C THR A 41 -2.50 5.21 -4.57
N LEU A 42 -1.65 5.81 -3.72
CA LEU A 42 -1.02 5.10 -2.60
C LEU A 42 -2.06 4.62 -1.57
N THR A 43 -3.00 5.49 -1.18
CA THR A 43 -4.01 5.15 -0.18
C THR A 43 -5.01 4.13 -0.70
N ALA A 44 -5.38 4.20 -1.98
CA ALA A 44 -6.34 3.30 -2.62
C ALA A 44 -5.90 1.82 -2.62
N VAL A 45 -4.60 1.54 -2.57
CA VAL A 45 -4.07 0.17 -2.57
C VAL A 45 -3.39 -0.25 -1.26
N TRP A 46 -3.14 0.71 -0.37
CA TRP A 46 -2.37 0.45 0.86
C TRP A 46 -2.99 -0.63 1.74
N GLY A 47 -4.29 -0.58 1.99
CA GLY A 47 -4.97 -1.54 2.85
C GLY A 47 -4.96 -2.96 2.29
N SER A 48 -5.16 -3.11 0.99
CA SER A 48 -5.09 -4.39 0.30
C SER A 48 -3.68 -4.95 0.29
N TRP A 49 -2.69 -4.12 -0.02
CA TRP A 49 -1.28 -4.48 0.07
C TRP A 49 -0.89 -4.91 1.49
N ALA A 50 -1.23 -4.12 2.49
CA ALA A 50 -0.87 -4.40 3.88
C ALA A 50 -1.44 -5.75 4.34
N ARG A 51 -2.71 -6.04 4.06
CA ARG A 51 -3.33 -7.34 4.37
C ARG A 51 -2.70 -8.49 3.59
N TYR A 52 -2.30 -8.25 2.35
CA TYR A 52 -1.68 -9.29 1.52
C TYR A 52 -0.31 -9.72 2.04
N VAL A 53 0.48 -8.77 2.55
CA VAL A 53 1.85 -9.04 3.04
C VAL A 53 1.91 -9.29 4.54
N LEU A 54 0.84 -9.07 5.30
CA LEU A 54 0.76 -9.13 6.76
C LEU A 54 1.39 -10.39 7.35
N GLU A 55 1.06 -11.56 6.80
CA GLU A 55 1.53 -12.86 7.31
C GLU A 55 3.06 -13.05 7.16
N THR A 56 3.72 -12.20 6.40
CA THR A 56 5.18 -12.26 6.23
C THR A 56 5.92 -11.71 7.46
N ASP A 57 5.34 -10.71 8.14
CA ASP A 57 5.95 -10.11 9.34
C ASP A 57 4.86 -9.44 10.21
N ILE A 58 4.05 -10.27 10.87
CA ILE A 58 2.97 -9.81 11.75
C ILE A 58 3.53 -8.91 12.86
N ALA A 59 4.69 -9.26 13.42
CA ALA A 59 5.31 -8.52 14.52
C ALA A 59 5.61 -7.06 14.14
N ARG A 60 6.03 -6.80 12.90
CA ARG A 60 6.26 -5.43 12.40
C ARG A 60 4.98 -4.60 12.33
N PHE A 61 3.88 -5.20 11.87
CA PHE A 61 2.57 -4.51 11.84
C PHE A 61 2.01 -4.32 13.25
N ALA A 62 2.23 -5.26 14.16
CA ALA A 62 1.84 -5.13 15.57
C ALA A 62 2.64 -4.01 16.25
N ASP A 63 3.97 -3.96 16.05
CA ASP A 63 4.85 -2.90 16.56
C ASP A 63 4.42 -1.50 16.03
N TYR A 64 4.04 -1.42 14.74
CA TYR A 64 3.44 -0.22 14.17
C TYR A 64 2.13 0.17 14.90
N GLY A 65 1.24 -0.79 15.14
CA GLY A 65 -0.01 -0.57 15.86
C GLY A 65 0.20 -0.09 17.28
N ALA A 66 1.14 -0.69 17.99
CA ALA A 66 1.48 -0.32 19.35
C ALA A 66 2.10 1.10 19.42
N LYS A 67 3.05 1.41 18.55
CA LYS A 67 3.80 2.68 18.59
C LYS A 67 3.00 3.87 18.06
N VAL A 68 2.19 3.68 17.03
CA VAL A 68 1.46 4.77 16.38
C VAL A 68 0.08 4.98 16.98
N PHE A 69 -0.62 3.90 17.32
CA PHE A 69 -2.01 3.95 17.81
C PHE A 69 -2.18 3.57 19.27
N GLY A 70 -1.10 3.14 19.97
CA GLY A 70 -1.17 2.72 21.36
C GLY A 70 -1.95 1.42 21.56
N LEU A 71 -2.02 0.57 20.53
CA LEU A 71 -2.74 -0.70 20.58
C LEU A 71 -1.96 -1.74 21.39
N SER A 72 -2.68 -2.67 22.05
CA SER A 72 -2.11 -3.77 22.82
C SER A 72 -3.00 -5.00 22.71
N GLY A 73 -2.42 -6.19 22.81
CA GLY A 73 -3.15 -7.47 22.71
C GLY A 73 -2.36 -8.51 21.92
N ASP A 74 -3.08 -9.44 21.29
CA ASP A 74 -2.50 -10.41 20.36
C ASP A 74 -1.90 -9.70 19.14
N ASP A 75 -0.71 -10.10 18.73
CA ASP A 75 0.03 -9.42 17.65
C ASP A 75 -0.77 -9.34 16.34
N LYS A 76 -1.48 -10.42 15.98
CA LYS A 76 -2.27 -10.45 14.76
C LYS A 76 -3.49 -9.53 14.84
N GLU A 77 -4.16 -9.49 15.98
CA GLU A 77 -5.29 -8.58 16.21
C GLU A 77 -4.84 -7.12 16.21
N VAL A 78 -3.71 -6.83 16.87
CA VAL A 78 -3.10 -5.49 16.87
C VAL A 78 -2.72 -5.06 15.47
N ALA A 79 -2.09 -5.94 14.69
CA ALA A 79 -1.69 -5.67 13.32
C ALA A 79 -2.89 -5.38 12.40
N LEU A 80 -3.94 -6.18 12.46
CA LEU A 80 -5.17 -5.94 11.69
C LEU A 80 -5.87 -4.64 12.10
N SER A 81 -5.91 -4.37 13.41
CA SER A 81 -6.47 -3.12 13.95
C SER A 81 -5.66 -1.90 13.51
N ALA A 82 -4.34 -2.01 13.43
CA ALA A 82 -3.47 -0.95 12.93
C ALA A 82 -3.74 -0.63 11.46
N ILE A 83 -3.95 -1.65 10.63
CA ILE A 83 -4.35 -1.47 9.22
C ILE A 83 -5.68 -0.74 9.14
N ALA A 84 -6.69 -1.18 9.90
CA ALA A 84 -8.01 -0.55 9.90
C ALA A 84 -7.94 0.92 10.36
N LYS A 85 -7.19 1.22 11.43
CA LYS A 85 -7.01 2.61 11.91
C LYS A 85 -6.29 3.51 10.91
N THR A 86 -5.38 2.97 10.13
CA THR A 86 -4.72 3.72 9.05
C THR A 86 -5.72 4.05 7.93
N GLU A 87 -6.57 3.10 7.56
CA GLU A 87 -7.64 3.35 6.59
C GLU A 87 -8.67 4.36 7.12
N GLU A 88 -9.05 4.28 8.41
CA GLU A 88 -9.91 5.29 9.06
C GLU A 88 -9.29 6.70 8.94
N PHE A 89 -7.98 6.82 9.17
CA PHE A 89 -7.27 8.09 9.00
C PHE A 89 -7.29 8.57 7.54
N PHE A 90 -7.00 7.71 6.57
CA PHE A 90 -7.08 8.08 5.15
C PHE A 90 -8.47 8.56 4.76
N LYS A 91 -9.51 7.86 5.21
CA LYS A 91 -10.89 8.24 4.99
C LYS A 91 -11.21 9.60 5.63
N ALA A 92 -10.75 9.85 6.86
CA ALA A 92 -10.99 11.10 7.58
C ALA A 92 -10.39 12.34 6.88
N ILE A 93 -9.29 12.14 6.11
CA ILE A 93 -8.67 13.21 5.31
C ILE A 93 -9.15 13.22 3.84
N GLY A 94 -10.21 12.47 3.53
CA GLY A 94 -10.84 12.46 2.21
C GLY A 94 -10.07 11.68 1.13
N MET A 95 -9.20 10.76 1.52
CA MET A 95 -8.46 9.92 0.57
C MET A 95 -9.22 8.64 0.22
N PRO A 96 -9.14 8.16 -1.03
CA PRO A 96 -9.78 6.91 -1.44
C PRO A 96 -9.09 5.70 -0.79
N LEU A 97 -9.88 4.67 -0.47
CA LEU A 97 -9.41 3.41 0.10
C LEU A 97 -9.44 2.25 -0.89
N THR A 98 -10.07 2.45 -2.04
CA THR A 98 -10.20 1.43 -3.10
C THR A 98 -9.94 2.04 -4.47
N LEU A 99 -9.68 1.18 -5.45
CA LEU A 99 -9.61 1.59 -6.86
C LEU A 99 -10.95 2.12 -7.36
N THR A 100 -12.06 1.53 -6.89
CA THR A 100 -13.40 1.99 -7.24
C THR A 100 -13.66 3.43 -6.78
N GLU A 101 -13.24 3.77 -5.55
CA GLU A 101 -13.35 5.14 -5.03
C GLU A 101 -12.42 6.11 -5.78
N LEU A 102 -11.20 5.66 -6.10
CA LEU A 102 -10.21 6.47 -6.82
C LEU A 102 -10.66 6.80 -8.23
N LEU A 103 -11.18 5.80 -8.97
CA LEU A 103 -11.50 5.92 -10.39
C LEU A 103 -12.95 6.41 -10.63
N GLY A 104 -13.82 6.33 -9.61
CA GLY A 104 -15.25 6.64 -9.74
C GLY A 104 -16.06 5.55 -10.43
N HIS A 105 -15.45 4.42 -10.74
CA HIS A 105 -16.09 3.21 -11.29
C HIS A 105 -15.34 1.96 -10.85
N LYS A 106 -16.01 0.82 -10.88
CA LYS A 106 -15.36 -0.47 -10.63
C LYS A 106 -14.48 -0.83 -11.83
N PRO A 107 -13.16 -1.00 -11.64
CA PRO A 107 -12.27 -1.34 -12.75
C PRO A 107 -12.59 -2.73 -13.31
N SER A 108 -12.51 -2.85 -14.62
CA SER A 108 -12.63 -4.11 -15.36
C SER A 108 -11.37 -4.97 -15.21
N GLU A 109 -11.46 -6.24 -15.62
CA GLU A 109 -10.29 -7.13 -15.64
C GLU A 109 -9.19 -6.63 -16.59
N GLU A 110 -9.57 -5.97 -17.70
CA GLU A 110 -8.62 -5.39 -18.65
C GLU A 110 -7.88 -4.20 -18.06
N GLU A 111 -8.59 -3.30 -17.39
CA GLU A 111 -7.99 -2.17 -16.68
C GLU A 111 -7.03 -2.64 -15.58
N ILE A 112 -7.38 -3.67 -14.80
CA ILE A 112 -6.47 -4.29 -13.83
C ILE A 112 -5.25 -4.88 -14.54
N ALA A 113 -5.42 -5.56 -15.67
CA ALA A 113 -4.32 -6.13 -16.42
C ALA A 113 -3.35 -5.05 -16.97
N ASP A 114 -3.87 -3.88 -17.35
CA ASP A 114 -3.06 -2.75 -17.79
C ASP A 114 -2.22 -2.18 -16.65
N ILE A 115 -2.81 -1.97 -15.45
CA ILE A 115 -2.06 -1.53 -14.28
C ILE A 115 -0.98 -2.56 -13.91
N VAL A 116 -1.30 -3.85 -13.93
CA VAL A 116 -0.34 -4.94 -13.65
C VAL A 116 0.80 -4.93 -14.66
N ARG A 117 0.51 -4.73 -15.95
CA ARG A 117 1.52 -4.65 -17.01
C ARG A 117 2.47 -3.49 -16.76
N GLU A 118 1.93 -2.32 -16.42
CA GLU A 118 2.73 -1.14 -16.08
C GLU A 118 3.58 -1.38 -14.83
N CYS A 119 2.99 -1.87 -13.74
CA CYS A 119 3.68 -2.16 -12.50
C CYS A 119 4.85 -3.14 -12.67
N THR A 120 4.71 -4.11 -13.57
CA THR A 120 5.72 -5.15 -13.83
C THR A 120 6.66 -4.81 -14.97
N PHE A 121 6.65 -3.60 -15.50
CA PHE A 121 7.40 -3.23 -16.70
C PHE A 121 7.26 -4.26 -17.82
N ASN A 122 6.02 -4.44 -18.25
CA ASN A 122 5.66 -5.45 -19.25
C ASN A 122 6.10 -6.88 -18.86
N HIS A 123 5.85 -7.24 -17.59
CA HIS A 123 6.13 -8.58 -17.01
C HIS A 123 7.62 -8.93 -16.87
N SER A 124 8.51 -7.94 -16.84
CA SER A 124 9.96 -8.14 -16.76
C SER A 124 10.50 -8.10 -15.32
N ARG A 125 9.71 -7.66 -14.33
CA ARG A 125 10.16 -7.54 -12.94
C ARG A 125 9.14 -8.02 -11.90
N SER A 126 9.62 -8.32 -10.70
CA SER A 126 8.89 -8.38 -9.44
C SER A 126 9.21 -7.15 -8.59
N ILE A 127 8.41 -6.88 -7.54
CA ILE A 127 8.58 -5.74 -6.63
C ILE A 127 8.56 -6.21 -5.17
N GLY A 128 8.95 -5.35 -4.23
CA GLY A 128 8.88 -5.60 -2.79
C GLY A 128 10.13 -6.24 -2.19
N ARG A 129 10.42 -5.86 -0.95
CA ARG A 129 11.51 -6.43 -0.11
C ARG A 129 10.98 -7.22 1.07
N LEU A 130 9.91 -6.76 1.72
CA LEU A 130 9.24 -7.49 2.79
C LEU A 130 8.76 -8.86 2.27
N ARG A 131 8.15 -8.83 1.10
CA ARG A 131 7.74 -9.98 0.32
C ARG A 131 7.94 -9.69 -1.15
N THR A 132 8.64 -10.57 -1.86
CA THR A 132 8.72 -10.46 -3.33
C THR A 132 7.35 -10.73 -3.93
N LEU A 133 6.82 -9.73 -4.62
CA LEU A 133 5.52 -9.76 -5.28
C LEU A 133 5.74 -9.96 -6.78
N ALA A 134 5.36 -11.12 -7.27
CA ALA A 134 5.34 -11.42 -8.70
C ALA A 134 4.02 -10.90 -9.33
N LYS A 135 3.91 -11.03 -10.66
CA LYS A 135 2.72 -10.61 -11.42
C LYS A 135 1.39 -11.09 -10.81
N ALA A 136 1.33 -12.34 -10.36
CA ALA A 136 0.11 -12.91 -9.77
C ALA A 136 -0.25 -12.27 -8.43
N ASP A 137 0.76 -11.98 -7.58
CA ASP A 137 0.59 -11.30 -6.30
C ASP A 137 0.10 -9.87 -6.51
N ILE A 138 0.73 -9.14 -7.45
CA ILE A 138 0.37 -7.77 -7.81
C ILE A 138 -1.08 -7.71 -8.31
N LYS A 139 -1.47 -8.63 -9.22
CA LYS A 139 -2.84 -8.74 -9.70
C LYS A 139 -3.81 -8.96 -8.54
N LYS A 140 -3.48 -9.88 -7.64
CA LYS A 140 -4.32 -10.19 -6.48
C LYS A 140 -4.51 -8.99 -5.55
N ILE A 141 -3.47 -8.20 -5.32
CA ILE A 141 -3.55 -6.99 -4.50
C ILE A 141 -4.50 -5.96 -5.15
N TYR A 142 -4.42 -5.75 -6.46
CA TYR A 142 -5.34 -4.85 -7.15
C TYR A 142 -6.79 -5.36 -7.15
N GLU A 143 -7.00 -6.67 -7.32
CA GLU A 143 -8.33 -7.28 -7.21
C GLU A 143 -8.94 -7.10 -5.81
N MET A 144 -8.11 -7.15 -4.75
CA MET A 144 -8.54 -6.89 -3.38
C MET A 144 -8.85 -5.41 -3.11
N ALA A 145 -8.33 -4.52 -3.93
CA ALA A 145 -8.52 -3.07 -3.83
C ALA A 145 -9.75 -2.54 -4.63
N VAL A 146 -10.56 -3.41 -5.20
CA VAL A 146 -11.74 -3.04 -6.01
C VAL A 146 -12.97 -2.72 -5.17
#